data_594c590d022e3d8d155c0a004c43730a
#
_entry.id   594c590d022e3d8d155c0a004c43730a
#
_cell.length_a   1.000
_cell.length_b   1.000
_cell.length_c   1.000
_cell.angle_alpha   90.00
_cell.angle_beta   90.00
_cell.angle_gamma   90.00
#
_symmetry.space_group_name_H-M   'P 1'
#
loop_
_entity.id
_entity.type
_entity.pdbx_description
1 polymer ?
#
loop_
_entity_poly.entity_id
_entity_poly.type
_entity_poly.pdbx_seq_one_letter_code
_entity_poly.pdbx_strand_id
1 'polypeptide(L)'
;MIRFATIGSGKIVEQFLTEAKKHPEFQLAAVYSRTPERAAEFALQWGATLTFTDLQALADCPEVDAVYIASPNLCHAEQAITLMKAGKHILCEKPMATTYIDCDGMVLQAHNSRVILLEGMRPLFTPGFRRLHQLIPEIGTLRRITAGYCQYSSRYDSYLAGGRPNAFDPRLNNAAVADLGVYCIAPTIALAGEPERVASFCSKLGEFEAQGAAIAQYPGFLAEWRWSKIADSPLPSAIEGENGAILIGRWDTMSPLTLCLRGQPPRPIAVEEEPSGLYAELDAFLTMVRQRGGNEGYLSVSLATCRVLDEIAKQNKITFRQTCWNMVVHRDE
;
A
#
# COMPACT_ATOMS: atom_id res chain seq x y z
N MET A 1 3.59 -5.70 -24.60
CA MET A 1 2.31 -5.17 -24.05
C MET A 1 1.80 -6.20 -23.07
N ILE A 2 1.46 -5.81 -21.85
CA ILE A 2 0.95 -6.68 -20.78
C ILE A 2 -0.55 -6.45 -20.67
N ARG A 3 -1.33 -7.53 -20.73
CA ARG A 3 -2.80 -7.51 -20.69
C ARG A 3 -3.28 -7.61 -19.25
N PHE A 4 -3.88 -6.55 -18.75
CA PHE A 4 -4.35 -6.45 -17.38
C PHE A 4 -5.83 -6.78 -17.23
N ALA A 5 -6.17 -7.38 -16.12
CA ALA A 5 -7.50 -7.32 -15.55
C ALA A 5 -7.51 -6.40 -14.32
N THR A 6 -8.67 -5.82 -13.98
CA THR A 6 -8.88 -5.13 -12.71
C THR A 6 -9.89 -5.87 -11.86
N ILE A 7 -9.61 -5.98 -10.55
CA ILE A 7 -10.57 -6.39 -9.53
C ILE A 7 -10.91 -5.18 -8.67
N GLY A 8 -12.18 -4.77 -8.72
CA GLY A 8 -12.67 -3.53 -8.12
C GLY A 8 -13.07 -2.49 -9.16
N SER A 9 -13.93 -1.57 -8.76
CA SER A 9 -14.45 -0.49 -9.61
C SER A 9 -14.64 0.80 -8.82
N GLY A 10 -13.78 1.01 -7.81
CA GLY A 10 -13.77 2.21 -6.97
C GLY A 10 -12.87 3.31 -7.53
N LYS A 11 -12.88 4.46 -6.85
CA LYS A 11 -12.13 5.66 -7.26
C LYS A 11 -10.63 5.39 -7.49
N ILE A 12 -10.02 4.52 -6.68
CA ILE A 12 -8.59 4.21 -6.84
C ILE A 12 -8.33 3.45 -8.17
N VAL A 13 -9.24 2.56 -8.58
CA VAL A 13 -9.12 1.86 -9.87
C VAL A 13 -9.26 2.85 -11.04
N GLU A 14 -10.18 3.81 -10.94
CA GLU A 14 -10.34 4.88 -11.95
C GLU A 14 -9.08 5.75 -12.05
N GLN A 15 -8.49 6.12 -10.91
CA GLN A 15 -7.23 6.87 -10.88
C GLN A 15 -6.06 6.05 -11.48
N PHE A 16 -5.96 4.77 -11.10
CA PHE A 16 -4.97 3.86 -11.66
C PHE A 16 -5.12 3.75 -13.18
N LEU A 17 -6.31 3.47 -13.68
CA LEU A 17 -6.56 3.33 -15.11
C LEU A 17 -6.32 4.63 -15.90
N THR A 18 -6.60 5.79 -15.29
CA THR A 18 -6.28 7.10 -15.90
C THR A 18 -4.77 7.25 -16.17
N GLU A 19 -3.94 6.82 -15.22
CA GLU A 19 -2.49 6.87 -15.36
C GLU A 19 -1.96 5.70 -16.21
N ALA A 20 -2.48 4.50 -16.00
CA ALA A 20 -2.04 3.29 -16.67
C ALA A 20 -2.24 3.37 -18.21
N LYS A 21 -3.31 3.97 -18.67
CA LYS A 21 -3.57 4.17 -20.11
C LYS A 21 -2.55 5.05 -20.83
N LYS A 22 -1.78 5.84 -20.08
CA LYS A 22 -0.66 6.63 -20.66
C LYS A 22 0.58 5.76 -20.93
N HIS A 23 0.64 4.57 -20.33
CA HIS A 23 1.80 3.69 -20.45
C HIS A 23 1.72 2.82 -21.71
N PRO A 24 2.76 2.83 -22.58
CA PRO A 24 2.69 2.15 -23.90
C PRO A 24 2.62 0.62 -23.80
N GLU A 25 3.03 0.04 -22.67
CA GLU A 25 3.01 -1.42 -22.47
C GLU A 25 1.78 -1.91 -21.70
N PHE A 26 0.87 -1.02 -21.30
CA PHE A 26 -0.36 -1.37 -20.59
C PHE A 26 -1.54 -1.57 -21.55
N GLN A 27 -2.31 -2.62 -21.33
CA GLN A 27 -3.60 -2.85 -21.99
C GLN A 27 -4.62 -3.36 -20.97
N LEU A 28 -5.75 -2.68 -20.82
CA LEU A 28 -6.87 -3.22 -20.06
C LEU A 28 -7.63 -4.23 -20.94
N ALA A 29 -7.56 -5.52 -20.60
CA ALA A 29 -8.24 -6.60 -21.31
C ALA A 29 -9.55 -6.99 -20.62
N ALA A 30 -9.58 -7.01 -19.28
CA ALA A 30 -10.69 -7.55 -18.54
C ALA A 30 -11.06 -6.72 -17.30
N VAL A 31 -12.31 -6.84 -16.87
CA VAL A 31 -12.82 -6.32 -15.60
C VAL A 31 -13.50 -7.46 -14.84
N TYR A 32 -13.16 -7.57 -13.55
CA TYR A 32 -13.88 -8.42 -12.61
C TYR A 32 -14.74 -7.56 -11.66
N SER A 33 -15.98 -7.95 -11.48
CA SER A 33 -16.87 -7.37 -10.47
C SER A 33 -17.78 -8.47 -9.90
N ARG A 34 -18.34 -8.21 -8.69
CA ARG A 34 -19.28 -9.14 -8.05
C ARG A 34 -20.61 -9.30 -8.79
N THR A 35 -20.98 -8.34 -9.62
CA THR A 35 -22.21 -8.41 -10.42
C THR A 35 -21.90 -8.17 -11.89
N PRO A 36 -22.62 -8.89 -12.82
CA PRO A 36 -22.41 -8.76 -14.25
C PRO A 36 -22.66 -7.34 -14.76
N GLU A 37 -23.69 -6.67 -14.23
CA GLU A 37 -24.07 -5.31 -14.63
C GLU A 37 -22.93 -4.32 -14.35
N ARG A 38 -22.35 -4.40 -13.15
CA ARG A 38 -21.23 -3.54 -12.79
C ARG A 38 -19.97 -3.84 -13.58
N ALA A 39 -19.72 -5.12 -13.87
CA ALA A 39 -18.60 -5.53 -14.71
C ALA A 39 -18.74 -4.94 -16.12
N ALA A 40 -19.93 -5.07 -16.72
CA ALA A 40 -20.21 -4.57 -18.07
C ALA A 40 -20.14 -3.04 -18.14
N GLU A 41 -20.74 -2.33 -17.19
CA GLU A 41 -20.71 -0.87 -17.11
C GLU A 41 -19.25 -0.36 -17.03
N PHE A 42 -18.44 -0.94 -16.14
CA PHE A 42 -17.06 -0.53 -15.95
C PHE A 42 -16.17 -0.89 -17.14
N ALA A 43 -16.41 -2.06 -17.76
CA ALA A 43 -15.71 -2.47 -18.97
C ALA A 43 -16.01 -1.51 -20.15
N LEU A 44 -17.26 -1.12 -20.33
CA LEU A 44 -17.67 -0.14 -21.36
C LEU A 44 -16.99 1.22 -21.12
N GLN A 45 -17.00 1.70 -19.87
CA GLN A 45 -16.39 2.99 -19.49
C GLN A 45 -14.89 3.01 -19.81
N TRP A 46 -14.20 1.91 -19.55
CA TRP A 46 -12.74 1.84 -19.61
C TRP A 46 -12.20 1.11 -20.84
N GLY A 47 -13.07 0.56 -21.69
CA GLY A 47 -12.70 -0.07 -22.96
C GLY A 47 -12.11 -1.47 -22.81
N ALA A 48 -12.48 -2.21 -21.77
CA ALA A 48 -12.16 -3.63 -21.63
C ALA A 48 -13.11 -4.48 -22.51
N THR A 49 -12.59 -5.56 -23.07
CA THR A 49 -13.37 -6.46 -23.94
C THR A 49 -13.98 -7.65 -23.20
N LEU A 50 -13.40 -8.00 -22.05
CA LEU A 50 -13.80 -9.15 -21.26
C LEU A 50 -14.34 -8.73 -19.89
N THR A 51 -15.34 -9.45 -19.39
CA THR A 51 -15.92 -9.25 -18.07
C THR A 51 -16.05 -10.59 -17.32
N PHE A 52 -15.76 -10.55 -16.02
CA PHE A 52 -15.83 -11.73 -15.16
C PHE A 52 -16.57 -11.42 -13.87
N THR A 53 -17.32 -12.41 -13.37
CA THR A 53 -17.92 -12.42 -12.02
C THR A 53 -17.46 -13.63 -11.21
N ASP A 54 -16.78 -14.57 -11.85
CA ASP A 54 -16.14 -15.73 -11.22
C ASP A 54 -14.62 -15.55 -11.26
N LEU A 55 -13.97 -15.73 -10.09
CA LEU A 55 -12.54 -15.52 -9.94
C LEU A 55 -11.71 -16.59 -10.66
N GLN A 56 -12.21 -17.84 -10.66
CA GLN A 56 -11.51 -18.94 -11.33
C GLN A 56 -11.56 -18.76 -12.86
N ALA A 57 -12.71 -18.34 -13.40
CA ALA A 57 -12.83 -18.03 -14.83
C ALA A 57 -11.88 -16.89 -15.25
N LEU A 58 -11.67 -15.87 -14.39
CA LEU A 58 -10.65 -14.86 -14.64
C LEU A 58 -9.23 -15.45 -14.58
N ALA A 59 -8.96 -16.30 -13.59
CA ALA A 59 -7.66 -16.95 -13.42
C ALA A 59 -7.29 -17.80 -14.66
N ASP A 60 -8.25 -18.55 -15.19
CA ASP A 60 -8.06 -19.45 -16.32
C ASP A 60 -8.02 -18.72 -17.70
N CYS A 61 -8.31 -17.41 -17.72
CA CYS A 61 -8.35 -16.65 -18.97
C CYS A 61 -6.94 -16.47 -19.59
N PRO A 62 -6.66 -16.96 -20.79
CA PRO A 62 -5.35 -16.83 -21.43
C PRO A 62 -5.08 -15.43 -21.98
N GLU A 63 -6.09 -14.57 -22.04
CA GLU A 63 -5.97 -13.19 -22.52
C GLU A 63 -5.61 -12.19 -21.42
N VAL A 64 -5.34 -12.68 -20.18
CA VAL A 64 -4.92 -11.87 -19.05
C VAL A 64 -3.54 -12.34 -18.59
N ASP A 65 -2.58 -11.40 -18.50
CA ASP A 65 -1.21 -11.64 -18.05
C ASP A 65 -0.99 -11.19 -16.60
N ALA A 66 -1.65 -10.09 -16.21
CA ALA A 66 -1.50 -9.48 -14.89
C ALA A 66 -2.86 -8.99 -14.36
N VAL A 67 -2.97 -8.87 -13.03
CA VAL A 67 -4.19 -8.38 -12.39
C VAL A 67 -3.85 -7.27 -11.39
N TYR A 68 -4.55 -6.15 -11.50
CA TYR A 68 -4.57 -5.10 -10.48
C TYR A 68 -5.72 -5.36 -9.52
N ILE A 69 -5.37 -5.65 -8.25
CA ILE A 69 -6.34 -5.97 -7.19
C ILE A 69 -6.56 -4.74 -6.32
N ALA A 70 -7.79 -4.23 -6.31
CA ALA A 70 -8.24 -3.10 -5.48
C ALA A 70 -9.63 -3.36 -4.88
N SER A 71 -9.83 -4.58 -4.42
CA SER A 71 -11.00 -5.04 -3.66
C SER A 71 -10.89 -4.60 -2.18
N PRO A 72 -11.85 -4.93 -1.31
CA PRO A 72 -11.66 -4.77 0.13
C PRO A 72 -10.47 -5.59 0.66
N ASN A 73 -9.74 -5.04 1.63
CA ASN A 73 -8.50 -5.62 2.18
C ASN A 73 -8.61 -7.11 2.51
N LEU A 74 -9.77 -7.53 3.08
CA LEU A 74 -10.04 -8.93 3.42
C LEU A 74 -9.95 -9.89 2.22
N CYS A 75 -10.16 -9.41 1.00
CA CYS A 75 -10.20 -10.24 -0.21
C CYS A 75 -8.84 -10.34 -0.92
N HIS A 76 -7.87 -9.49 -0.58
CA HIS A 76 -6.62 -9.37 -1.34
C HIS A 76 -5.86 -10.69 -1.43
N ALA A 77 -5.64 -11.35 -0.29
CA ALA A 77 -4.79 -12.52 -0.24
C ALA A 77 -5.40 -13.73 -0.97
N GLU A 78 -6.68 -14.02 -0.75
CA GLU A 78 -7.37 -15.11 -1.44
C GLU A 78 -7.36 -14.90 -2.96
N GLN A 79 -7.71 -13.68 -3.40
CA GLN A 79 -7.75 -13.35 -4.82
C GLN A 79 -6.36 -13.43 -5.45
N ALA A 80 -5.35 -12.85 -4.81
CA ALA A 80 -3.98 -12.88 -5.31
C ALA A 80 -3.45 -14.32 -5.42
N ILE A 81 -3.63 -15.14 -4.39
CA ILE A 81 -3.17 -16.53 -4.38
C ILE A 81 -3.84 -17.35 -5.48
N THR A 82 -5.16 -17.21 -5.66
CA THR A 82 -5.91 -17.91 -6.72
C THR A 82 -5.35 -17.56 -8.10
N LEU A 83 -5.15 -16.28 -8.37
CA LEU A 83 -4.64 -15.78 -9.65
C LEU A 83 -3.18 -16.19 -9.89
N MET A 84 -2.34 -16.11 -8.86
CA MET A 84 -0.94 -16.50 -8.96
C MET A 84 -0.76 -18.00 -9.22
N LYS A 85 -1.62 -18.88 -8.66
CA LYS A 85 -1.66 -20.31 -9.00
C LYS A 85 -1.89 -20.56 -10.48
N ALA A 86 -2.63 -19.69 -11.16
CA ALA A 86 -2.88 -19.73 -12.60
C ALA A 86 -1.81 -18.94 -13.42
N GLY A 87 -0.70 -18.52 -12.80
CA GLY A 87 0.41 -17.86 -13.46
C GLY A 87 0.22 -16.37 -13.75
N LYS A 88 -0.75 -15.70 -13.11
CA LYS A 88 -0.96 -14.26 -13.29
C LYS A 88 -0.02 -13.45 -12.39
N HIS A 89 0.58 -12.39 -12.93
CA HIS A 89 1.31 -11.39 -12.16
C HIS A 89 0.33 -10.51 -11.40
N ILE A 90 0.69 -10.05 -10.19
CA ILE A 90 -0.22 -9.30 -9.31
C ILE A 90 0.38 -7.97 -8.90
N LEU A 91 -0.35 -6.89 -9.18
CA LEU A 91 -0.20 -5.60 -8.54
C LEU A 91 -1.38 -5.43 -7.56
N CYS A 92 -1.11 -5.48 -6.26
CA CYS A 92 -2.14 -5.46 -5.23
C CYS A 92 -2.12 -4.14 -4.48
N GLU A 93 -3.28 -3.48 -4.34
CA GLU A 93 -3.42 -2.27 -3.52
C GLU A 93 -2.98 -2.50 -2.08
N LYS A 94 -2.57 -1.40 -1.47
CA LYS A 94 -2.18 -1.36 -0.05
C LYS A 94 -3.40 -1.38 0.89
N PRO A 95 -3.27 -1.99 2.05
CA PRO A 95 -2.19 -2.90 2.42
C PRO A 95 -2.32 -4.19 1.61
N MET A 96 -1.20 -4.73 1.16
CA MET A 96 -1.22 -5.98 0.38
C MET A 96 -1.94 -7.10 1.16
N ALA A 97 -1.71 -7.12 2.47
CA ALA A 97 -2.47 -7.89 3.45
C ALA A 97 -2.53 -7.12 4.77
N THR A 98 -3.47 -7.49 5.64
CA THR A 98 -3.60 -6.90 6.98
C THR A 98 -2.98 -7.75 8.08
N THR A 99 -2.56 -8.98 7.76
CA THR A 99 -1.87 -9.90 8.67
C THR A 99 -0.58 -10.41 8.05
N TYR A 100 0.40 -10.73 8.89
CA TYR A 100 1.66 -11.32 8.42
C TYR A 100 1.43 -12.67 7.72
N ILE A 101 0.56 -13.51 8.26
CA ILE A 101 0.26 -14.83 7.69
C ILE A 101 -0.28 -14.73 6.27
N ASP A 102 -1.22 -13.81 6.02
CA ASP A 102 -1.77 -13.62 4.67
C ASP A 102 -0.70 -13.06 3.71
N CYS A 103 0.10 -12.09 4.18
CA CYS A 103 1.20 -11.53 3.41
C CYS A 103 2.24 -12.59 3.03
N ASP A 104 2.68 -13.40 4.00
CA ASP A 104 3.65 -14.48 3.81
C ASP A 104 3.13 -15.54 2.84
N GLY A 105 1.84 -15.91 2.98
CA GLY A 105 1.16 -16.81 2.04
C GLY A 105 1.14 -16.28 0.60
N MET A 106 0.91 -14.98 0.41
CA MET A 106 0.98 -14.34 -0.91
C MET A 106 2.41 -14.37 -1.47
N VAL A 107 3.41 -14.02 -0.68
CA VAL A 107 4.82 -14.02 -1.09
C VAL A 107 5.28 -15.42 -1.46
N LEU A 108 4.96 -16.42 -0.62
CA LEU A 108 5.29 -17.81 -0.89
C LEU A 108 4.63 -18.31 -2.19
N GLN A 109 3.35 -17.95 -2.43
CA GLN A 109 2.67 -18.34 -3.66
C GLN A 109 3.27 -17.66 -4.89
N ALA A 110 3.64 -16.39 -4.82
CA ALA A 110 4.31 -15.69 -5.91
C ALA A 110 5.63 -16.39 -6.29
N HIS A 111 6.42 -16.75 -5.29
CA HIS A 111 7.66 -17.48 -5.48
C HIS A 111 7.42 -18.87 -6.13
N ASN A 112 6.47 -19.64 -5.61
CA ASN A 112 6.14 -20.97 -6.12
C ASN A 112 5.65 -20.95 -7.58
N SER A 113 4.86 -19.94 -7.93
CA SER A 113 4.31 -19.75 -9.28
C SER A 113 5.27 -19.01 -10.22
N ARG A 114 6.39 -18.49 -9.72
CA ARG A 114 7.37 -17.67 -10.46
C ARG A 114 6.73 -16.47 -11.15
N VAL A 115 5.83 -15.80 -10.45
CA VAL A 115 5.16 -14.59 -10.91
C VAL A 115 5.58 -13.39 -10.06
N ILE A 116 5.41 -12.20 -10.61
CA ILE A 116 5.65 -10.97 -9.88
C ILE A 116 4.44 -10.67 -9.02
N LEU A 117 4.69 -10.40 -7.75
CA LEU A 117 3.76 -9.79 -6.79
C LEU A 117 4.35 -8.46 -6.35
N LEU A 118 3.58 -7.39 -6.39
CA LEU A 118 3.98 -6.06 -5.91
C LEU A 118 2.83 -5.43 -5.15
N GLU A 119 3.16 -4.80 -4.01
CA GLU A 119 2.22 -3.94 -3.28
C GLU A 119 2.17 -2.55 -3.89
N GLY A 120 0.97 -2.04 -4.10
CA GLY A 120 0.70 -0.66 -4.53
C GLY A 120 1.01 0.37 -3.45
N MET A 121 2.20 0.34 -2.88
CA MET A 121 2.69 1.31 -1.91
C MET A 121 3.30 2.51 -2.65
N ARG A 122 2.43 3.28 -3.28
CA ARG A 122 2.76 4.43 -4.13
C ARG A 122 3.90 5.33 -3.65
N PRO A 123 4.03 5.70 -2.36
CA PRO A 123 5.12 6.56 -1.91
C PRO A 123 6.51 6.06 -2.28
N LEU A 124 6.72 4.74 -2.30
CA LEU A 124 8.02 4.12 -2.59
C LEU A 124 8.51 4.35 -4.03
N PHE A 125 7.60 4.69 -4.95
CA PHE A 125 7.88 4.88 -6.38
C PHE A 125 7.98 6.35 -6.77
N THR A 126 7.67 7.28 -5.86
CA THR A 126 7.67 8.72 -6.15
C THR A 126 9.10 9.27 -6.36
N PRO A 127 9.26 10.31 -7.20
CA PRO A 127 10.52 11.04 -7.29
C PRO A 127 10.99 11.59 -5.94
N GLY A 128 10.05 12.02 -5.09
CA GLY A 128 10.33 12.49 -3.74
C GLY A 128 11.01 11.45 -2.87
N PHE A 129 10.57 10.19 -2.91
CA PHE A 129 11.19 9.10 -2.15
C PHE A 129 12.62 8.82 -2.62
N ARG A 130 12.85 8.82 -3.93
CA ARG A 130 14.22 8.70 -4.48
C ARG A 130 15.10 9.86 -4.04
N ARG A 131 14.52 11.08 -4.00
CA ARG A 131 15.26 12.28 -3.57
C ARG A 131 15.62 12.24 -2.09
N LEU A 132 14.74 11.69 -1.24
CA LEU A 132 15.02 11.50 0.20
C LEU A 132 16.27 10.63 0.42
N HIS A 133 16.41 9.51 -0.29
CA HIS A 133 17.60 8.66 -0.19
C HIS A 133 18.89 9.41 -0.47
N GLN A 134 18.88 10.38 -1.39
CA GLN A 134 20.05 11.20 -1.72
C GLN A 134 20.34 12.27 -0.65
N LEU A 135 19.33 12.74 0.07
CA LEU A 135 19.44 13.80 1.07
C LEU A 135 19.80 13.29 2.48
N ILE A 136 19.39 12.07 2.84
CA ILE A 136 19.64 11.51 4.16
C ILE A 136 21.12 11.59 4.58
N PRO A 137 22.12 11.34 3.74
CA PRO A 137 23.52 11.49 4.12
C PRO A 137 23.92 12.94 4.50
N GLU A 138 23.23 13.96 3.99
CA GLU A 138 23.55 15.37 4.30
C GLU A 138 23.21 15.74 5.73
N ILE A 139 22.19 15.08 6.34
CA ILE A 139 21.77 15.38 7.73
C ILE A 139 22.59 14.63 8.79
N GLY A 140 23.57 13.83 8.38
CA GLY A 140 24.45 13.07 9.30
C GLY A 140 23.76 11.84 9.87
N THR A 141 24.22 11.39 11.05
CA THR A 141 23.65 10.20 11.71
C THR A 141 22.16 10.40 12.00
N LEU A 142 21.32 9.47 11.50
CA LEU A 142 19.88 9.49 11.72
C LEU A 142 19.54 9.38 13.23
N ARG A 143 18.63 10.25 13.70
CA ARG A 143 18.24 10.30 15.11
C ARG A 143 16.74 10.17 15.32
N ARG A 144 15.93 10.60 14.34
CA ARG A 144 14.48 10.47 14.42
C ARG A 144 13.84 10.47 13.03
N ILE A 145 12.76 9.72 12.90
CA ILE A 145 11.79 9.85 11.77
C ILE A 145 10.43 10.15 12.39
N THR A 146 9.79 11.23 11.97
CA THR A 146 8.40 11.55 12.34
C THR A 146 7.55 11.51 11.08
N ALA A 147 6.65 10.55 10.99
CA ALA A 147 5.76 10.39 9.85
C ALA A 147 4.30 10.52 10.26
N GLY A 148 3.54 11.31 9.51
CA GLY A 148 2.12 11.52 9.78
C GLY A 148 1.27 11.44 8.53
N TYR A 149 0.17 10.69 8.60
CA TYR A 149 -0.89 10.72 7.60
C TYR A 149 -2.26 10.79 8.30
N CYS A 150 -2.73 12.01 8.47
CA CYS A 150 -4.00 12.32 9.10
C CYS A 150 -4.89 13.02 8.07
N GLN A 151 -6.08 12.48 7.84
CA GLN A 151 -7.02 12.98 6.86
C GLN A 151 -8.45 12.83 7.37
N TYR A 152 -9.22 13.91 7.38
CA TYR A 152 -10.65 13.82 7.57
C TYR A 152 -11.26 13.09 6.37
N SER A 153 -11.68 11.85 6.58
CA SER A 153 -12.17 10.99 5.50
C SER A 153 -13.45 11.55 4.88
N SER A 154 -13.51 11.60 3.56
CA SER A 154 -14.75 11.96 2.83
C SER A 154 -15.93 11.02 3.10
N ARG A 155 -15.71 9.91 3.82
CA ARG A 155 -16.76 8.96 4.24
C ARG A 155 -17.16 9.11 5.70
N TYR A 156 -16.49 9.98 6.46
CA TYR A 156 -16.71 10.10 7.89
C TYR A 156 -18.08 10.72 8.20
N ASP A 157 -18.53 11.74 7.46
CA ASP A 157 -19.86 12.32 7.65
C ASP A 157 -20.98 11.29 7.43
N SER A 158 -20.84 10.42 6.43
CA SER A 158 -21.76 9.31 6.21
C SER A 158 -21.78 8.33 7.38
N TYR A 159 -20.60 8.05 7.98
CA TYR A 159 -20.50 7.22 9.18
C TYR A 159 -21.19 7.89 10.38
N LEU A 160 -20.96 9.19 10.62
CA LEU A 160 -21.61 9.94 11.69
C LEU A 160 -23.14 10.00 11.55
N ALA A 161 -23.64 10.02 10.33
CA ALA A 161 -25.08 9.95 10.02
C ALA A 161 -25.67 8.53 10.17
N GLY A 162 -24.92 7.55 10.70
CA GLY A 162 -25.36 6.15 10.89
C GLY A 162 -25.21 5.27 9.65
N GLY A 163 -24.60 5.76 8.58
CA GLY A 163 -24.24 4.97 7.40
C GLY A 163 -23.12 3.95 7.72
N ARG A 164 -22.94 2.97 6.82
CA ARG A 164 -21.90 1.95 6.93
C ARG A 164 -21.00 1.94 5.70
N PRO A 165 -20.22 2.99 5.47
CA PRO A 165 -19.31 3.01 4.34
C PRO A 165 -18.21 1.94 4.54
N ASN A 166 -17.84 1.22 3.48
CA ASN A 166 -16.84 0.16 3.52
C ASN A 166 -15.53 0.61 4.20
N ALA A 167 -15.12 1.86 3.98
CA ALA A 167 -13.90 2.43 4.55
C ALA A 167 -13.89 2.54 6.10
N PHE A 168 -15.04 2.34 6.75
CA PHE A 168 -15.24 2.31 8.21
C PHE A 168 -15.82 0.97 8.70
N ASP A 169 -15.79 -0.06 7.86
CA ASP A 169 -16.28 -1.40 8.23
C ASP A 169 -15.12 -2.32 8.64
N PRO A 170 -14.96 -2.64 9.94
CA PRO A 170 -13.89 -3.51 10.41
C PRO A 170 -14.04 -4.96 9.92
N ARG A 171 -15.24 -5.38 9.49
CA ARG A 171 -15.48 -6.73 8.96
C ARG A 171 -14.78 -6.96 7.62
N LEU A 172 -14.36 -5.89 6.95
CA LEU A 172 -13.59 -5.92 5.69
C LEU A 172 -12.07 -5.77 5.93
N ASN A 173 -11.62 -5.99 7.17
CA ASN A 173 -10.25 -5.72 7.62
C ASN A 173 -9.84 -4.25 7.43
N ASN A 174 -10.80 -3.31 7.54
CA ASN A 174 -10.51 -1.89 7.52
C ASN A 174 -10.27 -1.36 8.94
N ALA A 175 -9.23 -0.56 9.06
CA ALA A 175 -8.84 0.21 10.24
C ALA A 175 -8.05 1.43 9.77
N ALA A 176 -7.96 2.49 10.56
CA ALA A 176 -7.17 3.66 10.16
C ALA A 176 -5.67 3.33 10.06
N VAL A 177 -5.16 2.44 10.91
CA VAL A 177 -3.78 1.95 10.81
C VAL A 177 -3.52 1.22 9.50
N ALA A 178 -4.44 0.36 9.05
CA ALA A 178 -4.31 -0.40 7.80
C ALA A 178 -4.49 0.49 6.55
N ASP A 179 -5.28 1.55 6.63
CA ASP A 179 -5.55 2.43 5.50
C ASP A 179 -4.57 3.61 5.41
N LEU A 180 -4.27 4.28 6.52
CA LEU A 180 -3.43 5.48 6.60
C LEU A 180 -2.11 5.25 7.34
N GLY A 181 -2.13 4.51 8.46
CA GLY A 181 -0.93 4.19 9.21
C GLY A 181 0.12 3.43 8.40
N VAL A 182 -0.33 2.54 7.52
CA VAL A 182 0.53 1.80 6.59
C VAL A 182 1.39 2.72 5.72
N TYR A 183 0.90 3.89 5.34
CA TYR A 183 1.69 4.90 4.62
C TYR A 183 2.82 5.47 5.46
N CYS A 184 2.68 5.53 6.80
CA CYS A 184 3.77 5.95 7.67
C CYS A 184 4.78 4.83 7.90
N ILE A 185 4.28 3.61 8.07
CA ILE A 185 5.06 2.42 8.45
C ILE A 185 5.94 1.93 7.28
N ALA A 186 5.34 1.62 6.13
CA ALA A 186 6.04 1.00 5.01
C ALA A 186 7.20 1.85 4.45
N PRO A 187 7.05 3.17 4.19
CA PRO A 187 8.19 3.98 3.75
C PRO A 187 9.27 4.15 4.82
N THR A 188 8.91 4.18 6.12
CA THR A 188 9.91 4.19 7.19
C THR A 188 10.72 2.89 7.18
N ILE A 189 10.07 1.74 7.03
CA ILE A 189 10.74 0.44 6.90
C ILE A 189 11.61 0.38 5.65
N ALA A 190 11.14 0.92 4.53
CA ALA A 190 11.93 0.97 3.31
C ALA A 190 13.20 1.83 3.44
N LEU A 191 13.17 2.87 4.27
CA LEU A 191 14.32 3.74 4.55
C LEU A 191 15.28 3.16 5.60
N ALA A 192 14.76 2.44 6.59
CA ALA A 192 15.51 2.14 7.82
C ALA A 192 15.51 0.66 8.24
N GLY A 193 14.80 -0.20 7.48
CA GLY A 193 14.61 -1.60 7.86
C GLY A 193 13.49 -1.81 8.88
N GLU A 194 13.37 -3.03 9.37
CA GLU A 194 12.36 -3.40 10.36
C GLU A 194 12.75 -2.89 11.77
N PRO A 195 11.82 -2.32 12.56
CA PRO A 195 12.10 -1.88 13.91
C PRO A 195 12.30 -3.05 14.88
N GLU A 196 13.12 -2.84 15.93
CA GLU A 196 13.31 -3.83 17.01
C GLU A 196 12.08 -3.98 17.89
N ARG A 197 11.34 -2.87 18.12
CA ARG A 197 10.15 -2.84 18.98
C ARG A 197 9.20 -1.74 18.54
N VAL A 198 7.89 -1.95 18.76
CA VAL A 198 6.84 -0.97 18.53
C VAL A 198 5.97 -0.86 19.78
N ALA A 199 5.62 0.37 20.17
CA ALA A 199 4.62 0.67 21.20
C ALA A 199 3.56 1.60 20.60
N SER A 200 2.28 1.29 20.78
CA SER A 200 1.19 2.00 20.10
C SER A 200 -0.04 2.18 20.97
N PHE A 201 -0.79 3.26 20.67
CA PHE A 201 -2.10 3.53 21.24
C PHE A 201 -3.04 3.99 20.12
N CYS A 202 -4.26 3.46 20.14
CA CYS A 202 -5.30 3.78 19.16
C CYS A 202 -6.59 4.22 19.84
N SER A 203 -7.36 5.08 19.16
CA SER A 203 -8.73 5.42 19.54
C SER A 203 -9.73 4.78 18.58
N LYS A 204 -10.84 4.30 19.11
CA LYS A 204 -11.89 3.62 18.36
C LYS A 204 -13.19 4.43 18.32
N LEU A 205 -13.93 4.27 17.23
CA LEU A 205 -15.34 4.63 17.10
C LEU A 205 -16.14 3.33 17.03
N GLY A 206 -16.75 2.94 18.15
CA GLY A 206 -17.31 1.59 18.31
C GLY A 206 -16.21 0.53 18.13
N GLU A 207 -16.37 -0.36 17.16
CA GLU A 207 -15.37 -1.42 16.84
C GLU A 207 -14.29 -0.95 15.84
N PHE A 208 -14.51 0.19 15.17
CA PHE A 208 -13.59 0.69 14.15
C PHE A 208 -12.43 1.47 14.79
N GLU A 209 -11.19 1.08 14.52
CA GLU A 209 -10.00 1.85 14.87
C GLU A 209 -9.90 3.06 13.93
N ALA A 210 -10.02 4.28 14.50
CA ALA A 210 -10.22 5.51 13.74
C ALA A 210 -8.98 6.40 13.66
N GLN A 211 -8.09 6.29 14.64
CA GLN A 211 -6.81 7.02 14.70
C GLN A 211 -5.87 6.37 15.71
N GLY A 212 -4.59 6.64 15.55
CA GLY A 212 -3.58 6.16 16.48
C GLY A 212 -2.23 6.81 16.29
N ALA A 213 -1.32 6.44 17.22
CA ALA A 213 0.07 6.78 17.17
C ALA A 213 0.93 5.60 17.65
N ALA A 214 2.15 5.51 17.13
CA ALA A 214 3.12 4.52 17.54
C ALA A 214 4.52 5.10 17.59
N ILE A 215 5.35 4.53 18.47
CA ILE A 215 6.79 4.76 18.52
C ILE A 215 7.49 3.43 18.21
N ALA A 216 8.35 3.45 17.20
CA ALA A 216 9.17 2.32 16.80
C ALA A 216 10.63 2.57 17.19
N GLN A 217 11.25 1.58 17.85
CA GLN A 217 12.64 1.62 18.27
C GLN A 217 13.51 0.96 17.21
N TYR A 218 14.56 1.67 16.83
CA TYR A 218 15.64 1.21 15.95
C TYR A 218 16.99 1.32 16.65
N PRO A 219 18.05 0.66 16.19
CA PRO A 219 19.40 0.88 16.70
C PRO A 219 19.82 2.34 16.51
N GLY A 220 19.88 3.10 17.60
CA GLY A 220 20.37 4.48 17.63
C GLY A 220 19.39 5.59 17.29
N PHE A 221 18.14 5.28 16.92
CA PHE A 221 17.10 6.29 16.67
C PHE A 221 15.67 5.79 16.95
N LEU A 222 14.70 6.69 16.90
CA LEU A 222 13.27 6.39 17.03
C LEU A 222 12.51 6.82 15.79
N ALA A 223 11.46 6.08 15.45
CA ALA A 223 10.44 6.53 14.49
C ALA A 223 9.11 6.75 15.23
N GLU A 224 8.44 7.84 14.88
CA GLU A 224 7.14 8.23 15.42
C GLU A 224 6.13 8.23 14.28
N TRP A 225 5.07 7.43 14.40
CA TRP A 225 4.00 7.36 13.42
C TRP A 225 2.69 7.87 14.00
N ARG A 226 1.95 8.66 13.23
CA ARG A 226 0.60 9.11 13.58
C ARG A 226 -0.32 9.00 12.38
N TRP A 227 -1.53 8.55 12.64
CA TRP A 227 -2.55 8.40 11.59
C TRP A 227 -3.94 8.72 12.14
N SER A 228 -4.81 9.26 11.26
CA SER A 228 -6.21 9.54 11.60
C SER A 228 -7.08 9.54 10.36
N LYS A 229 -8.28 8.93 10.46
CA LYS A 229 -9.35 9.04 9.45
C LYS A 229 -10.42 10.05 9.83
N ILE A 230 -10.31 10.68 11.00
CA ILE A 230 -11.35 11.52 11.60
C ILE A 230 -10.86 12.94 11.92
N ALA A 231 -9.62 13.24 11.65
CA ALA A 231 -9.04 14.56 11.81
C ALA A 231 -7.89 14.77 10.84
N ASP A 232 -7.76 16.01 10.35
CA ASP A 232 -6.56 16.46 9.62
C ASP A 232 -5.44 16.83 10.59
N SER A 233 -4.20 16.85 10.11
CA SER A 233 -3.05 17.38 10.84
C SER A 233 -2.25 18.32 9.94
N PRO A 234 -1.98 19.56 10.37
CA PRO A 234 -1.12 20.49 9.65
C PRO A 234 0.37 20.25 9.88
N LEU A 235 0.73 19.32 10.79
CA LEU A 235 2.12 19.09 11.15
C LEU A 235 2.84 18.35 10.03
N PRO A 236 4.01 18.86 9.58
CA PRO A 236 4.82 18.16 8.59
C PRO A 236 5.38 16.85 9.16
N SER A 237 5.82 15.98 8.29
CA SER A 237 6.71 14.87 8.62
C SER A 237 8.15 15.33 8.54
N ALA A 238 9.06 14.60 9.21
CA ALA A 238 10.47 14.98 9.26
C ALA A 238 11.39 13.75 9.36
N ILE A 239 12.58 13.86 8.78
CA ILE A 239 13.71 12.96 9.02
C ILE A 239 14.81 13.79 9.63
N GLU A 240 15.22 13.46 10.86
CA GLU A 240 16.12 14.27 11.68
C GLU A 240 17.44 13.53 11.93
N GLY A 241 18.54 14.22 11.67
CA GLY A 241 19.90 13.75 11.92
C GLY A 241 20.73 14.73 12.76
N GLU A 242 21.97 14.37 13.05
CA GLU A 242 22.86 15.19 13.89
C GLU A 242 23.23 16.55 13.26
N ASN A 243 23.23 16.63 11.92
CA ASN A 243 23.62 17.84 11.21
C ASN A 243 22.43 18.68 10.70
N GLY A 244 21.19 18.16 10.85
CA GLY A 244 20.01 18.86 10.37
C GLY A 244 18.80 17.95 10.22
N ALA A 245 17.83 18.43 9.44
CA ALA A 245 16.58 17.69 9.18
C ALA A 245 16.09 17.88 7.76
N ILE A 246 15.30 16.94 7.28
CA ILE A 246 14.52 17.06 6.04
C ILE A 246 13.05 17.15 6.45
N LEU A 247 12.39 18.27 6.16
CA LEU A 247 10.96 18.43 6.33
C LEU A 247 10.25 17.93 5.07
N ILE A 248 9.15 17.22 5.27
CA ILE A 248 8.35 16.58 4.22
C ILE A 248 6.91 17.07 4.38
N GLY A 249 6.43 17.85 3.43
CA GLY A 249 5.11 18.47 3.51
C GLY A 249 3.99 17.42 3.48
N ARG A 250 4.06 16.47 2.57
CA ARG A 250 3.11 15.35 2.49
C ARG A 250 3.87 14.03 2.42
N TRP A 251 3.60 13.16 3.35
CA TRP A 251 4.28 11.88 3.46
C TRP A 251 3.84 10.87 2.36
N ASP A 252 2.59 10.94 1.91
CA ASP A 252 2.06 10.07 0.86
C ASP A 252 2.61 10.35 -0.55
N THR A 253 3.14 11.56 -0.76
CA THR A 253 3.77 11.97 -2.03
C THR A 253 5.27 12.25 -1.89
N MET A 254 5.78 12.27 -0.66
CA MET A 254 7.16 12.68 -0.33
C MET A 254 7.53 14.07 -0.90
N SER A 255 6.60 15.02 -0.87
CA SER A 255 6.77 16.36 -1.44
C SER A 255 5.79 17.35 -0.77
N PRO A 256 6.16 18.67 -0.72
CA PRO A 256 7.48 19.24 -0.99
C PRO A 256 8.52 18.85 0.06
N LEU A 257 9.81 18.95 -0.31
CA LEU A 257 10.93 18.69 0.59
C LEU A 257 11.65 19.99 0.93
N THR A 258 12.08 20.14 2.18
CA THR A 258 12.93 21.24 2.64
C THR A 258 14.08 20.68 3.46
N LEU A 259 15.31 20.99 3.06
CA LEU A 259 16.51 20.64 3.80
C LEU A 259 16.88 21.76 4.78
N CYS A 260 16.99 21.41 6.07
CA CYS A 260 17.30 22.32 7.16
C CYS A 260 18.63 21.86 7.80
N LEU A 261 19.75 22.39 7.36
CA LEU A 261 21.06 22.10 7.95
C LEU A 261 21.37 23.08 9.09
N ARG A 262 22.08 22.59 10.09
CA ARG A 262 22.48 23.42 11.26
C ARG A 262 23.30 24.62 10.84
N GLY A 263 22.93 25.81 11.29
CA GLY A 263 23.62 27.05 10.94
C GLY A 263 23.43 27.57 9.53
N GLN A 264 22.52 26.96 8.75
CA GLN A 264 22.17 27.38 7.40
C GLN A 264 20.68 27.71 7.30
N PRO A 265 20.28 28.61 6.40
CA PRO A 265 18.87 28.85 6.15
C PRO A 265 18.21 27.61 5.54
N PRO A 266 16.92 27.33 5.82
CA PRO A 266 16.18 26.26 5.18
C PRO A 266 16.21 26.38 3.66
N ARG A 267 16.45 25.27 2.97
CA ARG A 267 16.57 25.20 1.51
C ARG A 267 15.47 24.31 0.92
N PRO A 268 14.53 24.87 0.13
CA PRO A 268 13.61 24.05 -0.65
C PRO A 268 14.36 23.13 -1.62
N ILE A 269 13.91 21.90 -1.72
CA ILE A 269 14.48 20.90 -2.62
C ILE A 269 13.51 20.68 -3.78
N ALA A 270 14.00 20.85 -4.99
CA ALA A 270 13.24 20.52 -6.18
C ALA A 270 13.00 19.01 -6.25
N VAL A 271 11.74 18.64 -6.44
CA VAL A 271 11.28 17.28 -6.70
C VAL A 271 10.52 17.31 -8.02
N GLU A 272 10.83 16.38 -8.90
CA GLU A 272 10.10 16.23 -10.16
C GLU A 272 8.64 15.86 -9.85
N GLU A 273 7.70 16.49 -10.53
CA GLU A 273 6.27 16.21 -10.35
C GLU A 273 5.82 15.00 -11.17
N GLU A 274 6.50 14.75 -12.27
CA GLU A 274 6.22 13.63 -13.18
C GLU A 274 7.34 12.59 -13.17
N PRO A 275 7.00 11.32 -13.37
CA PRO A 275 5.65 10.78 -13.51
C PRO A 275 4.88 10.74 -12.18
N SER A 276 3.54 10.66 -12.27
CA SER A 276 2.69 10.46 -11.07
C SER A 276 3.08 9.17 -10.34
N GLY A 277 2.83 9.12 -9.03
CA GLY A 277 3.18 7.93 -8.24
C GLY A 277 2.52 6.64 -8.73
N LEU A 278 1.27 6.69 -9.25
CA LEU A 278 0.58 5.54 -9.83
C LEU A 278 1.21 5.09 -11.15
N TYR A 279 1.62 6.04 -11.99
CA TYR A 279 2.34 5.70 -13.23
C TYR A 279 3.70 5.07 -12.91
N ALA A 280 4.47 5.66 -12.00
CA ALA A 280 5.79 5.17 -11.61
C ALA A 280 5.73 3.78 -10.96
N GLU A 281 4.69 3.49 -10.18
CA GLU A 281 4.41 2.18 -9.60
C GLU A 281 4.13 1.14 -10.68
N LEU A 282 3.27 1.47 -11.67
CA LEU A 282 3.00 0.60 -12.81
C LEU A 282 4.27 0.35 -13.65
N ASP A 283 5.05 1.39 -13.96
CA ASP A 283 6.29 1.26 -14.73
C ASP A 283 7.31 0.35 -14.02
N ALA A 284 7.43 0.48 -12.69
CA ALA A 284 8.26 -0.41 -11.89
C ALA A 284 7.74 -1.86 -11.96
N PHE A 285 6.43 -2.08 -11.80
CA PHE A 285 5.82 -3.40 -11.90
C PHE A 285 6.07 -4.05 -13.29
N LEU A 286 5.83 -3.31 -14.36
CA LEU A 286 6.05 -3.80 -15.73
C LEU A 286 7.53 -4.12 -15.99
N THR A 287 8.44 -3.32 -15.44
CA THR A 287 9.88 -3.59 -15.48
C THR A 287 10.24 -4.90 -14.78
N MET A 288 9.69 -5.13 -13.57
CA MET A 288 9.88 -6.38 -12.83
C MET A 288 9.33 -7.59 -13.58
N VAL A 289 8.16 -7.46 -14.22
CA VAL A 289 7.57 -8.52 -15.06
C VAL A 289 8.51 -8.88 -16.22
N ARG A 290 9.04 -7.88 -16.92
CA ARG A 290 10.01 -8.11 -18.03
C ARG A 290 11.30 -8.77 -17.56
N GLN A 291 11.84 -8.32 -16.43
CA GLN A 291 13.07 -8.82 -15.84
C GLN A 291 12.89 -10.16 -15.09
N ARG A 292 11.64 -10.55 -14.83
CA ARG A 292 11.24 -11.71 -14.02
C ARG A 292 11.84 -11.68 -12.61
N GLY A 293 11.90 -10.50 -12.00
CA GLY A 293 12.47 -10.30 -10.67
C GLY A 293 12.61 -8.83 -10.31
N GLY A 294 13.27 -8.56 -9.17
CA GLY A 294 13.52 -7.20 -8.67
C GLY A 294 12.45 -6.69 -7.71
N ASN A 295 11.51 -7.54 -7.31
CA ASN A 295 10.46 -7.24 -6.33
C ASN A 295 10.78 -7.66 -4.89
N GLU A 296 11.89 -8.38 -4.66
CA GLU A 296 12.22 -9.00 -3.37
C GLU A 296 12.36 -7.95 -2.24
N GLY A 297 13.00 -6.82 -2.54
CA GLY A 297 13.14 -5.72 -1.58
C GLY A 297 11.79 -5.13 -1.17
N TYR A 298 10.87 -4.95 -2.12
CA TYR A 298 9.51 -4.46 -1.85
C TYR A 298 8.70 -5.48 -1.04
N LEU A 299 8.79 -6.76 -1.39
CA LEU A 299 8.12 -7.83 -0.62
C LEU A 299 8.64 -7.92 0.82
N SER A 300 9.94 -7.71 1.03
CA SER A 300 10.52 -7.63 2.38
C SER A 300 9.93 -6.47 3.20
N VAL A 301 9.72 -5.31 2.56
CA VAL A 301 9.05 -4.16 3.19
C VAL A 301 7.60 -4.51 3.53
N SER A 302 6.85 -5.14 2.62
CA SER A 302 5.45 -5.53 2.86
C SER A 302 5.34 -6.54 4.00
N LEU A 303 6.21 -7.56 4.06
CA LEU A 303 6.27 -8.54 5.16
C LEU A 303 6.55 -7.86 6.51
N ALA A 304 7.56 -7.00 6.58
CA ALA A 304 7.89 -6.27 7.79
C ALA A 304 6.76 -5.31 8.21
N THR A 305 6.11 -4.65 7.24
CA THR A 305 4.93 -3.80 7.50
C THR A 305 3.79 -4.60 8.10
N CYS A 306 3.49 -5.79 7.59
CA CYS A 306 2.44 -6.66 8.14
C CYS A 306 2.78 -7.16 9.56
N ARG A 307 4.06 -7.43 9.88
CA ARG A 307 4.46 -7.74 11.26
C ARG A 307 4.19 -6.58 12.21
N VAL A 308 4.49 -5.36 11.78
CA VAL A 308 4.20 -4.15 12.56
C VAL A 308 2.70 -3.94 12.72
N LEU A 309 1.89 -4.18 11.67
CA LEU A 309 0.43 -4.11 11.75
C LEU A 309 -0.13 -5.13 12.75
N ASP A 310 0.35 -6.38 12.74
CA ASP A 310 -0.03 -7.41 13.69
C ASP A 310 0.30 -7.00 15.14
N GLU A 311 1.48 -6.42 15.39
CA GLU A 311 1.86 -5.96 16.72
C GLU A 311 1.00 -4.78 17.20
N ILE A 312 0.72 -3.80 16.34
CA ILE A 312 -0.20 -2.69 16.65
C ILE A 312 -1.62 -3.23 16.90
N ALA A 313 -2.09 -4.15 16.07
CA ALA A 313 -3.41 -4.75 16.22
C ALA A 313 -3.55 -5.50 17.55
N LYS A 314 -2.54 -6.29 17.92
CA LYS A 314 -2.48 -7.02 19.18
C LYS A 314 -2.51 -6.07 20.40
N GLN A 315 -1.69 -5.01 20.40
CA GLN A 315 -1.62 -4.03 21.50
C GLN A 315 -2.95 -3.29 21.68
N ASN A 316 -3.68 -3.02 20.59
CA ASN A 316 -4.90 -2.21 20.61
C ASN A 316 -6.18 -3.02 20.44
N LYS A 317 -6.12 -4.36 20.48
CA LYS A 317 -7.26 -5.27 20.32
C LYS A 317 -8.04 -4.95 19.02
N ILE A 318 -7.32 -4.74 17.93
CA ILE A 318 -7.87 -4.66 16.58
C ILE A 318 -7.90 -6.10 16.05
N THR A 319 -9.00 -6.51 15.45
CA THR A 319 -9.12 -7.86 14.91
C THR A 319 -9.08 -7.80 13.39
N PHE A 320 -8.01 -8.32 12.81
CA PHE A 320 -7.92 -8.63 11.39
C PHE A 320 -8.18 -10.12 11.18
N ARG A 321 -9.06 -10.44 10.22
CA ARG A 321 -9.35 -11.83 9.85
C ARG A 321 -8.29 -12.33 8.89
N GLN A 322 -7.80 -13.54 9.14
CA GLN A 322 -6.89 -14.25 8.24
C GLN A 322 -7.70 -15.01 7.20
N THR A 323 -7.26 -15.00 5.96
CA THR A 323 -7.94 -15.66 4.83
C THR A 323 -7.16 -16.84 4.27
N CYS A 324 -5.84 -16.89 4.46
CA CYS A 324 -4.95 -17.92 3.91
C CYS A 324 -4.70 -19.12 4.83
N TRP A 325 -5.19 -19.09 6.07
CA TRP A 325 -4.92 -20.17 7.05
C TRP A 325 -5.19 -21.57 6.50
N ASN A 326 -6.32 -21.77 5.82
CA ASN A 326 -6.69 -23.06 5.25
C ASN A 326 -5.90 -23.45 4.00
N MET A 327 -5.14 -22.53 3.38
CA MET A 327 -4.34 -22.81 2.19
C MET A 327 -2.91 -23.22 2.51
N VAL A 328 -2.42 -22.87 3.69
CA VAL A 328 -1.03 -23.13 4.14
C VAL A 328 -0.92 -24.42 4.94
N VAL A 329 -1.95 -24.78 5.72
CA VAL A 329 -1.94 -25.93 6.66
C VAL A 329 -2.06 -27.30 5.97
N HIS A 330 -2.49 -27.39 4.71
CA HIS A 330 -2.62 -28.67 3.98
C HIS A 330 -1.33 -29.13 3.26
N ARG A 331 -0.14 -28.72 3.70
CA ARG A 331 1.12 -29.10 3.05
C ARG A 331 1.93 -30.16 3.78
N ASP A 332 1.48 -30.63 4.94
CA ASP A 332 2.19 -31.65 5.75
C ASP A 332 1.36 -32.91 6.01
N GLU A 333 0.43 -33.29 5.11
CA GLU A 333 -0.19 -34.63 5.10
C GLU A 333 0.06 -35.36 3.77
#